data_f9bfca1de3491ef7f697d80f8fa173a1
#
_entry.id   f9bfca1de3491ef7f697d80f8fa173a1
#
_cell.length_a   1.000
_cell.length_b   1.000
_cell.length_c   1.000
_cell.angle_alpha   90.00
_cell.angle_beta   90.00
_cell.angle_gamma   90.00
#
_symmetry.space_group_name_H-M   'P 1'
#
loop_
_entity.id
_entity.type
_entity.pdbx_description
1 polymer ?
#
loop_
_entity_poly.entity_id
_entity_poly.type
_entity_poly.pdbx_seq_one_letter_code
_entity_poly.pdbx_strand_id
1 'polypeptide(L)' 'MKHKLQFRSEQEAAECALYLDDRGYCVKLMGSALMVSDIDSADIAIAQQTYTAWIDENVSEFDLA' A
#
# COMPACT_ATOMS: atom_id res chain seq x y z
N MET A 1 -2.49 1.80 12.82
CA MET A 1 -1.83 0.57 12.36
C MET A 1 -1.32 0.77 10.94
N LYS A 2 -0.11 0.29 10.65
CA LYS A 2 0.48 0.46 9.32
C LYS A 2 0.25 -0.78 8.47
N HIS A 3 -0.06 -0.55 7.21
CA HIS A 3 -0.23 -1.61 6.24
C HIS A 3 0.76 -1.43 5.10
N LYS A 4 1.31 -2.54 4.62
CA LYS A 4 2.19 -2.52 3.46
C LYS A 4 1.43 -3.08 2.26
N LEU A 5 1.33 -2.27 1.22
CA LEU A 5 0.72 -2.67 -0.03
C LEU A 5 1.82 -2.90 -1.06
N GLN A 6 1.80 -4.05 -1.69
CA GLN A 6 2.79 -4.40 -2.70
C GLN A 6 2.17 -4.28 -4.08
N PHE A 7 2.93 -3.75 -5.04
CA PHE A 7 2.47 -3.53 -6.40
C PHE A 7 3.39 -4.25 -7.39
N ARG A 8 2.92 -4.35 -8.63
CA ARG A 8 3.70 -5.00 -9.69
C ARG A 8 4.85 -4.14 -10.17
N SER A 9 4.70 -2.83 -10.09
CA SER A 9 5.71 -1.89 -10.56
C SER A 9 5.74 -0.66 -9.68
N GLU A 10 6.86 0.06 -9.76
CA GLU A 10 6.99 1.32 -9.04
C GLU A 10 5.99 2.36 -9.52
N GLN A 11 5.66 2.32 -10.81
CA GLN A 11 4.70 3.25 -11.37
C GLN A 11 3.31 3.07 -10.78
N GLU A 12 2.85 1.83 -10.67
CA GLU A 12 1.56 1.55 -10.05
C GLU A 12 1.55 1.97 -8.59
N ALA A 13 2.64 1.71 -7.87
CA ALA A 13 2.76 2.12 -6.48
C ALA A 13 2.70 3.64 -6.35
N ALA A 14 3.40 4.37 -7.22
CA ALA A 14 3.40 5.83 -7.19
C ALA A 14 2.01 6.40 -7.49
N GLU A 15 1.30 5.82 -8.45
CA GLU A 15 -0.04 6.27 -8.79
C GLU A 15 -1.00 6.05 -7.63
N CYS A 16 -0.92 4.89 -6.98
CA CYS A 16 -1.74 4.61 -5.82
C CYS A 16 -1.38 5.53 -4.64
N ALA A 17 -0.09 5.83 -4.49
CA ALA A 17 0.36 6.75 -3.46
C ALA A 17 -0.29 8.12 -3.62
N LEU A 18 -0.34 8.63 -4.84
CA LEU A 18 -0.99 9.91 -5.11
C LEU A 18 -2.48 9.87 -4.78
N TYR A 19 -3.14 8.79 -5.15
CA TYR A 19 -4.55 8.61 -4.86
C TYR A 19 -4.82 8.63 -3.35
N LEU A 20 -4.05 7.88 -2.60
CA LEU A 20 -4.25 7.78 -1.15
C LEU A 20 -3.84 9.08 -0.44
N ASP A 21 -2.77 9.72 -0.90
CA ASP A 21 -2.34 10.99 -0.34
C ASP A 21 -3.42 12.05 -0.53
N ASP A 22 -4.07 12.07 -1.69
CA ASP A 22 -5.16 12.99 -1.98
C ASP A 22 -6.36 12.75 -1.06
N ARG A 23 -6.52 11.53 -0.57
CA ARG A 23 -7.58 11.21 0.39
C ARG A 23 -7.20 11.50 1.84
N GLY A 24 -6.01 12.00 2.08
CA GLY A 24 -5.58 12.41 3.41
C GLY A 24 -4.81 11.36 4.21
N TYR A 25 -4.43 10.26 3.58
CA TYR A 25 -3.64 9.23 4.27
C TYR A 25 -2.17 9.61 4.32
N CYS A 26 -1.49 9.15 5.38
CA CYS A 26 -0.04 9.22 5.45
C CYS A 26 0.54 8.05 4.67
N VAL A 27 1.19 8.35 3.55
CA VAL A 27 1.69 7.34 2.63
C VAL A 27 3.20 7.48 2.48
N LYS A 28 3.90 6.34 2.50
CA LYS A 28 5.33 6.31 2.24
C LYS A 28 5.60 5.36 1.08
N LEU A 29 6.16 5.88 0.01
CA LEU A 29 6.51 5.09 -1.16
C LEU A 29 7.87 4.43 -0.95
N MET A 30 7.93 3.11 -1.14
CA MET A 30 9.16 2.33 -0.99
C MET A 30 9.30 1.41 -2.20
N GLY A 31 9.92 1.90 -3.28
CA GLY A 31 10.05 1.14 -4.51
C GLY A 31 8.68 0.80 -5.09
N SER A 32 8.37 -0.47 -5.19
CA SER A 32 7.07 -0.92 -5.69
C SER A 32 6.07 -1.20 -4.57
N ALA A 33 6.33 -0.70 -3.37
CA ALA A 33 5.46 -0.91 -2.21
C ALA A 33 5.08 0.42 -1.57
N LEU A 34 3.97 0.42 -0.84
CA LEU A 34 3.53 1.57 -0.07
C LEU A 34 3.29 1.17 1.39
N MET A 35 3.72 2.03 2.30
CA MET A 35 3.32 1.94 3.70
C MET A 35 2.25 2.99 3.94
N VAL A 36 1.10 2.56 4.43
CA VAL A 36 -0.03 3.46 4.67
C VAL A 36 -0.49 3.27 6.11
N SER A 37 -0.72 4.38 6.82
CA SER A 37 -1.21 4.34 8.19
C SER A 37 -2.73 4.42 8.21
N ASP A 38 -3.35 3.52 8.97
CA ASP A 38 -4.79 3.57 9.28
C ASP A 38 -5.69 3.63 8.03
N ILE A 39 -5.32 2.87 7.01
CA ILE A 39 -6.12 2.84 5.79
C ILE A 39 -7.43 2.08 6.01
N ASP A 40 -8.51 2.59 5.45
CA ASP A 40 -9.83 1.95 5.49
C ASP A 40 -9.87 0.72 4.61
N SER A 41 -10.63 -0.29 5.03
CA SER A 41 -10.79 -1.51 4.24
C SER A 41 -11.40 -1.22 2.85
N ALA A 42 -12.25 -0.22 2.74
CA ALA A 42 -12.80 0.18 1.45
C ALA A 42 -11.71 0.68 0.50
N ASP A 43 -10.77 1.46 1.01
CA ASP A 43 -9.67 1.96 0.20
C ASP A 43 -8.64 0.87 -0.12
N ILE A 44 -8.47 -0.09 0.80
CA ILE A 44 -7.65 -1.27 0.50
C ILE A 44 -8.25 -2.04 -0.67
N ALA A 45 -9.56 -2.25 -0.68
CA ALA A 45 -10.23 -2.93 -1.77
C ALA A 45 -10.07 -2.20 -3.10
N ILE A 46 -10.15 -0.87 -3.09
CA ILE A 46 -9.94 -0.06 -4.28
C ILE A 46 -8.52 -0.22 -4.80
N ALA A 47 -7.53 -0.19 -3.90
CA ALA A 47 -6.14 -0.37 -4.28
C ALA A 47 -5.92 -1.75 -4.90
N GLN A 48 -6.52 -2.78 -4.34
CA GLN A 48 -6.40 -4.14 -4.87
C GLN A 48 -7.05 -4.30 -6.24
N GLN A 49 -8.19 -3.68 -6.44
CA GLN A 49 -8.93 -3.83 -7.70
C GLN A 49 -8.42 -2.89 -8.79
N THR A 50 -8.14 -1.64 -8.44
CA THR A 50 -7.77 -0.63 -9.42
C THR A 50 -6.28 -0.66 -9.75
N TYR A 51 -5.44 -0.87 -8.74
CA TYR A 51 -3.99 -0.80 -8.88
C TYR A 51 -3.32 -2.15 -8.74
N THR A 52 -4.08 -3.22 -8.67
CA THR A 52 -3.60 -4.60 -8.54
C THR A 52 -2.66 -4.80 -7.33
N ALA A 53 -2.88 -4.03 -6.29
CA ALA A 53 -2.12 -4.16 -5.06
C ALA A 53 -2.51 -5.42 -4.29
N TRP A 54 -1.61 -5.89 -3.44
CA TRP A 54 -1.95 -6.93 -2.47
C TRP A 54 -1.26 -6.59 -1.15
N ILE A 55 -1.82 -7.09 -0.06
CA ILE A 55 -1.24 -6.89 1.26
C ILE A 55 -0.11 -7.89 1.45
N ASP A 56 1.08 -7.39 1.78
CA ASP A 56 2.24 -8.22 2.03
C ASP A 56 2.25 -8.62 3.51
N GLU A 57 1.62 -9.72 3.82
CA GLU A 57 1.53 -10.21 5.19
C GLU A 57 2.84 -10.87 5.67
N ASN A 58 3.71 -11.20 4.74
CA ASN A 58 4.97 -11.86 5.07
C ASN A 58 5.98 -10.92 5.72
N VAL A 59 5.75 -9.62 5.65
CA VAL A 59 6.65 -8.63 6.24
C VAL A 59 6.82 -8.87 7.74
N SER A 60 5.73 -9.18 8.43
CA SER A 60 5.80 -9.45 9.87
C SER A 60 6.65 -10.67 10.17
N GLU A 61 6.57 -11.69 9.34
CA GLU A 61 7.34 -12.91 9.52
C GLU A 61 8.83 -12.65 9.34
N PHE A 62 9.19 -11.84 8.36
CA PHE A 62 10.58 -11.48 8.15
C PHE A 62 11.12 -10.67 9.31
N ASP A 63 10.33 -9.77 9.86
CA ASP A 63 10.74 -8.97 10.99
C ASP A 63 10.97 -9.82 12.24
N LEU A 64 10.24 -10.92 12.37
CA LEU A 64 10.37 -11.83 13.48
C LEU A 64 11.55 -12.79 13.31
N ALA A 65 11.91 -13.05 12.11
CA ALA A 65 13.02 -13.94 11.82
C ALA A 65 14.35 -13.26 12.03
#